data_a1bfd5338f6b5842f51f3894aa219032
#
_entry.id   a1bfd5338f6b5842f51f3894aa219032
#
_cell.length_a   1.000
_cell.length_b   1.000
_cell.length_c   1.000
_cell.angle_alpha   90.00
_cell.angle_beta   90.00
_cell.angle_gamma   90.00
#
_symmetry.space_group_name_H-M   'P 1'
#
loop_
_entity.id
_entity.type
_entity.pdbx_description
1 polymer ?
#
loop_
_entity_poly.entity_id
_entity_poly.type
_entity_poly.pdbx_seq_one_letter_code
_entity_poly.pdbx_strand_id
1 'polypeptide(L)'
;RLLDEVKVKIAAAIQLTPNMIIEDGEIKHNGKALHNYAATKLLEFYNQGENITPLSNFLDKLLQNPSYRVVESLYEFLEFGNLPLTASGNFVAYKAIRENWNDIYSNTIGNFLGANVRVPRNQVDEDPEQTCSKGLHVCSFDYLPHFGVSQSGRVVAVEVNPADVVAIPKDY
;
A
#
# COMPACT_ATOMS: atom_id res chain seq x y z
N ARG A 1 24.13 -45.07 -6.71
CA ARG A 1 24.36 -43.91 -7.63
C ARG A 1 23.06 -43.25 -8.09
N LEU A 2 21.98 -43.99 -8.27
CA LEU A 2 20.65 -43.44 -8.64
C LEU A 2 19.87 -42.85 -7.47
N LEU A 3 20.18 -43.21 -6.22
CA LEU A 3 19.53 -42.70 -5.03
C LEU A 3 20.11 -41.35 -4.54
N ASP A 4 21.32 -40.99 -4.99
CA ASP A 4 21.95 -39.72 -4.65
C ASP A 4 21.46 -38.55 -5.55
N GLU A 5 20.98 -38.88 -6.74
CA GLU A 5 20.39 -37.90 -7.67
C GLU A 5 18.94 -37.52 -7.34
N VAL A 6 18.28 -38.30 -6.53
CA VAL A 6 16.89 -38.07 -6.06
C VAL A 6 16.86 -37.26 -4.75
N LYS A 7 17.99 -36.85 -4.19
CA LYS A 7 18.05 -35.70 -3.26
C LYS A 7 17.85 -34.39 -4.01
N VAL A 8 17.02 -34.47 -5.03
CA VAL A 8 16.54 -33.34 -5.80
C VAL A 8 15.67 -32.46 -4.89
N LYS A 9 16.21 -31.31 -4.58
CA LYS A 9 15.47 -30.04 -4.48
C LYS A 9 14.03 -30.21 -3.99
N ILE A 10 13.84 -30.59 -2.75
CA ILE A 10 12.76 -29.98 -1.98
C ILE A 10 13.25 -28.55 -1.80
N ALA A 11 12.95 -27.67 -2.72
CA ALA A 11 13.06 -26.25 -2.53
C ALA A 11 12.23 -25.97 -1.28
N ALA A 12 12.90 -25.73 -0.16
CA ALA A 12 12.23 -25.50 1.08
C ALA A 12 11.33 -24.29 0.87
N ALA A 13 10.02 -24.46 0.99
CA ALA A 13 9.09 -23.37 0.95
C ALA A 13 9.47 -22.37 2.07
N ILE A 14 9.58 -21.09 1.72
CA ILE A 14 9.95 -20.04 2.65
C ILE A 14 8.67 -19.32 3.09
N GLN A 15 8.35 -19.42 4.36
CA GLN A 15 7.20 -18.76 4.94
C GLN A 15 7.48 -17.24 5.06
N LEU A 16 6.62 -16.40 4.48
CA LEU A 16 6.70 -14.95 4.54
C LEU A 16 5.70 -14.37 5.55
N THR A 17 4.44 -14.80 5.45
CA THR A 17 3.35 -14.49 6.37
C THR A 17 2.57 -15.78 6.63
N PRO A 18 1.61 -15.82 7.56
CA PRO A 18 0.76 -17.00 7.73
C PRO A 18 0.07 -17.48 6.46
N ASN A 19 -0.18 -16.58 5.50
CA ASN A 19 -0.92 -16.85 4.27
C ASN A 19 -0.03 -16.91 3.02
N MET A 20 1.27 -16.58 3.13
CA MET A 20 2.14 -16.36 1.97
C MET A 20 3.47 -17.08 2.10
N ILE A 21 3.87 -17.77 1.03
CA ILE A 21 5.14 -18.49 0.93
C ILE A 21 5.85 -18.15 -0.38
N ILE A 22 7.17 -18.34 -0.40
CA ILE A 22 7.94 -18.52 -1.63
C ILE A 22 8.14 -20.02 -1.83
N GLU A 23 7.72 -20.56 -2.94
CA GLU A 23 7.90 -21.95 -3.30
C GLU A 23 8.11 -22.07 -4.82
N ASP A 24 9.07 -22.86 -5.24
CA ASP A 24 9.42 -23.08 -6.66
C ASP A 24 9.73 -21.78 -7.43
N GLY A 25 10.28 -20.77 -6.74
CA GLY A 25 10.60 -19.47 -7.34
C GLY A 25 9.39 -18.56 -7.58
N GLU A 26 8.25 -18.87 -6.98
CA GLU A 26 7.02 -18.10 -7.07
C GLU A 26 6.53 -17.71 -5.69
N ILE A 27 5.81 -16.57 -5.62
CA ILE A 27 5.06 -16.19 -4.42
C ILE A 27 3.67 -16.82 -4.52
N LYS A 28 3.29 -17.55 -3.49
CA LYS A 28 1.96 -18.14 -3.35
C LYS A 28 1.24 -17.57 -2.14
N HIS A 29 0.00 -17.18 -2.32
CA HIS A 29 -0.90 -16.74 -1.26
C HIS A 29 -2.07 -17.71 -1.15
N ASN A 30 -2.26 -18.31 0.02
CA ASN A 30 -3.25 -19.36 0.23
C ASN A 30 -3.18 -20.49 -0.84
N GLY A 31 -1.95 -20.87 -1.22
CA GLY A 31 -1.68 -21.91 -2.20
C GLY A 31 -1.84 -21.51 -3.66
N LYS A 32 -2.18 -20.26 -3.97
CA LYS A 32 -2.31 -19.75 -5.35
C LYS A 32 -1.15 -18.82 -5.69
N ALA A 33 -0.53 -19.03 -6.86
CA ALA A 33 0.52 -18.16 -7.37
C ALA A 33 0.02 -16.73 -7.59
N LEU A 34 0.84 -15.74 -7.21
CA LEU A 34 0.60 -14.32 -7.41
C LEU A 34 1.48 -13.78 -8.52
N HIS A 35 0.89 -12.98 -9.40
CA HIS A 35 1.57 -12.40 -10.56
C HIS A 35 1.41 -10.88 -10.66
N ASN A 36 0.93 -10.20 -9.60
CA ASN A 36 0.83 -8.74 -9.59
C ASN A 36 2.21 -8.09 -9.41
N TYR A 37 2.28 -6.78 -9.65
CA TYR A 37 3.51 -6.00 -9.58
C TYR A 37 4.20 -6.12 -8.21
N ALA A 38 3.44 -6.01 -7.11
CA ALA A 38 3.98 -6.11 -5.75
C ALA A 38 4.61 -7.48 -5.47
N ALA A 39 4.02 -8.57 -5.94
CA ALA A 39 4.56 -9.92 -5.79
C ALA A 39 5.86 -10.09 -6.58
N THR A 40 5.94 -9.54 -7.79
CA THR A 40 7.16 -9.54 -8.60
C THR A 40 8.30 -8.80 -7.89
N LYS A 41 8.01 -7.62 -7.34
CA LYS A 41 8.99 -6.83 -6.58
C LYS A 41 9.43 -7.51 -5.29
N LEU A 42 8.52 -8.16 -4.59
CA LEU A 42 8.83 -8.93 -3.38
C LEU A 42 9.84 -10.05 -3.69
N LEU A 43 9.63 -10.79 -4.77
CA LEU A 43 10.53 -11.85 -5.20
C LEU A 43 11.91 -11.29 -5.64
N GLU A 44 11.92 -10.16 -6.33
CA GLU A 44 13.14 -9.45 -6.72
C GLU A 44 13.96 -9.07 -5.48
N PHE A 45 13.36 -8.41 -4.49
CA PHE A 45 14.04 -8.02 -3.25
C PHE A 45 14.51 -9.21 -2.43
N TYR A 46 13.71 -10.28 -2.37
CA TYR A 46 14.13 -11.53 -1.74
C TYR A 46 15.43 -12.08 -2.37
N ASN A 47 15.49 -12.13 -3.71
CA ASN A 47 16.66 -12.62 -4.44
C ASN A 47 17.88 -11.71 -4.29
N GLN A 48 17.69 -10.42 -3.99
CA GLN A 48 18.75 -9.45 -3.71
C GLN A 48 19.21 -9.48 -2.24
N GLY A 49 18.56 -10.26 -1.38
CA GLY A 49 18.88 -10.34 0.04
C GLY A 49 18.39 -9.14 0.86
N GLU A 50 17.44 -8.37 0.33
CA GLU A 50 16.84 -7.22 1.02
C GLU A 50 15.88 -7.66 2.14
N ASN A 51 15.58 -6.71 3.03
CA ASN A 51 14.55 -6.94 4.05
C ASN A 51 13.15 -6.89 3.43
N ILE A 52 12.54 -8.05 3.29
CA ILE A 52 11.23 -8.21 2.65
C ILE A 52 10.04 -8.14 3.63
N THR A 53 10.27 -7.99 4.92
CA THR A 53 9.20 -8.01 5.92
C THR A 53 8.14 -6.92 5.68
N PRO A 54 8.50 -5.65 5.44
CA PRO A 54 7.50 -4.60 5.17
C PRO A 54 6.65 -4.92 3.95
N LEU A 55 7.28 -5.35 2.84
CA LEU A 55 6.57 -5.62 1.60
C LEU A 55 5.73 -6.91 1.67
N SER A 56 6.19 -7.93 2.40
CA SER A 56 5.40 -9.14 2.66
C SER A 56 4.11 -8.82 3.43
N ASN A 57 4.23 -8.03 4.49
CA ASN A 57 3.08 -7.60 5.29
C ASN A 57 2.15 -6.68 4.50
N PHE A 58 2.72 -5.79 3.68
CA PHE A 58 1.95 -4.94 2.77
C PHE A 58 1.13 -5.76 1.77
N LEU A 59 1.75 -6.72 1.11
CA LEU A 59 1.09 -7.56 0.12
C LEU A 59 -0.04 -8.39 0.74
N ASP A 60 0.18 -8.94 1.94
CA ASP A 60 -0.85 -9.69 2.66
C ASP A 60 -2.09 -8.84 2.98
N LYS A 61 -1.88 -7.57 3.35
CA LYS A 61 -2.97 -6.60 3.55
C LYS A 61 -3.60 -6.15 2.24
N LEU A 62 -2.78 -5.88 1.22
CA LEU A 62 -3.27 -5.46 -0.10
C LEU A 62 -4.24 -6.47 -0.71
N LEU A 63 -3.96 -7.76 -0.54
CA LEU A 63 -4.82 -8.83 -1.04
C LEU A 63 -6.18 -8.91 -0.34
N GLN A 64 -6.38 -8.20 0.77
CA GLN A 64 -7.69 -8.02 1.40
C GLN A 64 -8.50 -6.88 0.77
N ASN A 65 -7.89 -6.07 -0.09
CA ASN A 65 -8.59 -4.98 -0.76
C ASN A 65 -9.57 -5.54 -1.81
N PRO A 66 -10.86 -5.13 -1.77
CA PRO A 66 -11.86 -5.63 -2.71
C PRO A 66 -11.73 -5.06 -4.12
N SER A 67 -10.89 -4.03 -4.33
CA SER A 67 -10.68 -3.42 -5.65
C SER A 67 -9.54 -4.12 -6.39
N TYR A 68 -9.86 -4.85 -7.46
CA TYR A 68 -8.86 -5.45 -8.35
C TYR A 68 -7.85 -4.39 -8.86
N ARG A 69 -8.34 -3.23 -9.28
CA ARG A 69 -7.49 -2.14 -9.80
C ARG A 69 -6.46 -1.67 -8.76
N VAL A 70 -6.88 -1.50 -7.51
CA VAL A 70 -5.98 -1.11 -6.42
C VAL A 70 -4.94 -2.19 -6.15
N VAL A 71 -5.35 -3.46 -6.12
CA VAL A 71 -4.42 -4.59 -5.91
C VAL A 71 -3.33 -4.63 -6.96
N GLU A 72 -3.67 -4.35 -8.22
CA GLU A 72 -2.71 -4.37 -9.33
C GLU A 72 -1.75 -3.16 -9.35
N SER A 73 -2.21 -1.97 -8.95
CA SER A 73 -1.49 -0.73 -9.22
C SER A 73 -0.97 0.04 -7.99
N LEU A 74 -1.45 -0.27 -6.78
CA LEU A 74 -1.10 0.54 -5.61
C LEU A 74 0.40 0.56 -5.33
N TYR A 75 1.08 -0.59 -5.37
CA TYR A 75 2.49 -0.64 -5.04
C TYR A 75 3.36 0.13 -6.06
N GLU A 76 3.04 0.04 -7.34
CA GLU A 76 3.70 0.82 -8.39
C GLU A 76 3.54 2.34 -8.15
N PHE A 77 2.33 2.77 -7.78
CA PHE A 77 2.08 4.16 -7.38
C PHE A 77 2.92 4.59 -6.17
N LEU A 78 3.01 3.75 -5.12
CA LEU A 78 3.80 4.07 -3.93
C LEU A 78 5.30 4.17 -4.25
N GLU A 79 5.80 3.29 -5.10
CA GLU A 79 7.21 3.29 -5.55
C GLU A 79 7.52 4.56 -6.37
N PHE A 80 6.64 4.91 -7.30
CA PHE A 80 6.77 6.14 -8.08
C PHE A 80 6.73 7.41 -7.20
N GLY A 81 5.84 7.45 -6.22
CA GLY A 81 5.70 8.58 -5.29
C GLY A 81 6.72 8.59 -4.14
N ASN A 82 7.64 7.64 -4.09
CA ASN A 82 8.60 7.46 -2.97
C ASN A 82 7.90 7.38 -1.59
N LEU A 83 6.76 6.72 -1.52
CA LEU A 83 6.01 6.55 -0.29
C LEU A 83 6.48 5.29 0.46
N PRO A 84 7.01 5.44 1.70
CA PRO A 84 7.61 4.31 2.41
C PRO A 84 6.56 3.37 2.99
N LEU A 85 6.95 2.10 3.15
CA LEU A 85 6.20 1.10 3.90
C LEU A 85 6.65 1.09 5.36
N THR A 86 5.70 0.85 6.26
CA THR A 86 5.99 0.54 7.67
C THR A 86 6.32 -0.95 7.83
N ALA A 87 6.96 -1.31 8.94
CA ALA A 87 7.25 -2.71 9.24
C ALA A 87 5.98 -3.58 9.30
N SER A 88 4.85 -3.00 9.68
CA SER A 88 3.54 -3.67 9.73
C SER A 88 2.86 -3.81 8.37
N GLY A 89 3.44 -3.24 7.30
CA GLY A 89 2.88 -3.31 5.94
C GLY A 89 1.84 -2.25 5.61
N ASN A 90 1.73 -1.19 6.38
CA ASN A 90 1.02 0.01 5.96
C ASN A 90 1.95 0.90 5.13
N PHE A 91 1.44 1.91 4.47
CA PHE A 91 2.28 2.92 3.83
C PHE A 91 2.07 4.29 4.48
N VAL A 92 3.06 5.16 4.31
CA VAL A 92 3.00 6.53 4.81
C VAL A 92 2.81 7.47 3.62
N ALA A 93 1.77 8.28 3.70
CA ALA A 93 1.49 9.33 2.72
C ALA A 93 1.29 10.67 3.46
N TYR A 94 1.00 11.74 2.73
CA TYR A 94 0.94 13.08 3.29
C TYR A 94 -0.43 13.70 3.05
N LYS A 95 -0.77 14.63 3.94
CA LYS A 95 -2.02 15.40 3.87
C LYS A 95 -1.79 16.82 4.32
N ALA A 96 -2.21 17.77 3.51
CA ALA A 96 -2.31 19.17 3.91
C ALA A 96 -3.60 19.40 4.72
N ILE A 97 -3.48 20.10 5.84
CA ILE A 97 -4.59 20.39 6.76
C ILE A 97 -4.53 21.84 7.23
N ARG A 98 -5.61 22.33 7.82
CA ARG A 98 -5.68 23.68 8.39
C ARG A 98 -4.85 23.79 9.69
N GLU A 99 -4.56 25.02 10.10
CA GLU A 99 -3.86 25.29 11.37
C GLU A 99 -4.59 24.75 12.59
N ASN A 100 -5.92 24.69 12.55
CA ASN A 100 -6.75 24.12 13.60
C ASN A 100 -6.86 22.59 13.58
N TRP A 101 -6.01 21.93 12.79
CA TRP A 101 -5.95 20.48 12.61
C TRP A 101 -7.12 19.85 11.84
N ASN A 102 -8.03 20.63 11.30
CA ASN A 102 -9.12 20.11 10.51
C ASN A 102 -8.74 19.97 9.03
N ASP A 103 -9.50 19.16 8.30
CA ASP A 103 -9.36 19.02 6.86
C ASP A 103 -9.59 20.34 6.12
N ILE A 104 -8.99 20.48 4.94
CA ILE A 104 -9.07 21.72 4.14
C ILE A 104 -10.49 21.96 3.65
N TYR A 105 -11.19 20.92 3.22
CA TYR A 105 -12.47 21.01 2.56
C TYR A 105 -13.62 21.37 3.52
N SER A 106 -13.92 20.46 4.44
CA SER A 106 -15.08 20.62 5.30
C SER A 106 -14.80 21.46 6.54
N ASN A 107 -13.54 21.55 6.96
CA ASN A 107 -13.11 22.12 8.23
C ASN A 107 -13.80 21.45 9.45
N THR A 108 -14.20 20.19 9.30
CA THR A 108 -14.94 19.44 10.34
C THR A 108 -14.25 18.17 10.76
N ILE A 109 -13.38 17.59 9.91
CA ILE A 109 -12.69 16.34 10.18
C ILE A 109 -11.34 16.64 10.84
N GLY A 110 -11.21 16.29 12.12
CA GLY A 110 -9.97 16.49 12.87
C GLY A 110 -8.89 15.47 12.46
N ASN A 111 -7.70 16.00 12.14
CA ASN A 111 -6.51 15.19 11.78
C ASN A 111 -5.40 15.41 12.82
N PHE A 112 -5.73 15.29 14.09
CA PHE A 112 -4.79 15.45 15.20
C PHE A 112 -3.74 14.33 15.20
N LEU A 113 -2.57 14.58 15.75
CA LEU A 113 -1.55 13.55 15.92
C LEU A 113 -2.09 12.37 16.71
N GLY A 114 -1.94 11.16 16.15
CA GLY A 114 -2.49 9.93 16.71
C GLY A 114 -3.99 9.70 16.46
N ALA A 115 -4.67 10.60 15.76
CA ALA A 115 -6.08 10.41 15.40
C ALA A 115 -6.23 9.25 14.40
N ASN A 116 -7.28 8.45 14.61
CA ASN A 116 -7.71 7.43 13.66
C ASN A 116 -8.95 7.93 12.93
N VAL A 117 -8.74 8.49 11.74
CA VAL A 117 -9.81 9.08 10.93
C VAL A 117 -10.40 8.02 10.02
N ARG A 118 -11.73 7.87 10.05
CA ARG A 118 -12.44 6.83 9.30
C ARG A 118 -13.68 7.38 8.60
N VAL A 119 -13.93 6.87 7.40
CA VAL A 119 -15.16 7.07 6.63
C VAL A 119 -15.59 5.72 6.09
N PRO A 120 -16.89 5.36 6.13
CA PRO A 120 -17.38 4.12 5.53
C PRO A 120 -17.02 4.05 4.04
N ARG A 121 -16.56 2.87 3.57
CA ARG A 121 -16.11 2.69 2.19
C ARG A 121 -17.18 3.06 1.17
N ASN A 122 -18.46 2.73 1.44
CA ASN A 122 -19.58 3.04 0.57
C ASN A 122 -19.99 4.53 0.54
N GLN A 123 -19.27 5.38 1.25
CA GLN A 123 -19.42 6.84 1.22
C GLN A 123 -18.24 7.54 0.55
N VAL A 124 -17.30 6.77 0.02
CA VAL A 124 -16.12 7.24 -0.71
C VAL A 124 -16.33 7.01 -2.19
N ASP A 125 -16.00 8.02 -2.99
CA ASP A 125 -16.04 7.90 -4.45
C ASP A 125 -14.91 6.98 -4.93
N GLU A 126 -15.24 5.99 -5.74
CA GLU A 126 -14.29 5.01 -6.27
C GLU A 126 -13.83 5.33 -7.69
N ASP A 127 -14.34 6.40 -8.30
CA ASP A 127 -13.99 6.79 -9.66
C ASP A 127 -12.61 7.46 -9.70
N PRO A 128 -11.59 6.84 -10.32
CA PRO A 128 -10.25 7.41 -10.42
C PRO A 128 -10.16 8.64 -11.34
N GLU A 129 -11.18 8.91 -12.15
CA GLU A 129 -11.28 10.12 -12.98
C GLU A 129 -11.75 11.34 -12.15
N GLN A 130 -12.31 11.12 -10.97
CA GLN A 130 -12.76 12.16 -10.05
C GLN A 130 -11.68 12.50 -9.05
N THR A 131 -10.83 13.47 -9.37
CA THR A 131 -9.64 13.82 -8.56
C THR A 131 -9.98 14.57 -7.26
N CYS A 132 -11.14 15.25 -7.20
CA CYS A 132 -11.62 16.00 -6.04
C CYS A 132 -13.04 15.57 -5.68
N SER A 133 -13.19 14.41 -5.07
CA SER A 133 -14.48 13.81 -4.73
C SER A 133 -14.61 13.48 -3.24
N LYS A 134 -15.68 12.81 -2.86
CA LYS A 134 -15.91 12.39 -1.47
C LYS A 134 -14.91 11.33 -1.03
N GLY A 135 -14.24 11.56 0.10
CA GLY A 135 -13.32 10.60 0.69
C GLY A 135 -12.23 11.25 1.53
N LEU A 136 -11.39 10.40 2.10
CA LEU A 136 -10.17 10.82 2.78
C LEU A 136 -9.02 10.80 1.77
N HIS A 137 -8.45 11.96 1.47
CA HIS A 137 -7.38 12.08 0.49
C HIS A 137 -6.02 12.18 1.17
N VAL A 138 -5.07 11.47 0.62
CA VAL A 138 -3.64 11.56 0.93
C VAL A 138 -2.86 11.61 -0.38
N CYS A 139 -1.63 12.11 -0.36
CA CYS A 139 -0.81 12.24 -1.57
C CYS A 139 0.67 11.96 -1.29
N SER A 140 1.48 11.93 -2.35
CA SER A 140 2.92 11.98 -2.25
C SER A 140 3.40 13.34 -1.75
N PHE A 141 4.63 13.40 -1.25
CA PHE A 141 5.20 14.66 -0.76
C PHE A 141 5.30 15.70 -1.90
N ASP A 142 5.69 15.27 -3.08
CA ASP A 142 5.86 16.15 -4.24
C ASP A 142 4.54 16.68 -4.80
N TYR A 143 3.42 16.01 -4.51
CA TYR A 143 2.08 16.45 -4.92
C TYR A 143 1.47 17.50 -3.96
N LEU A 144 2.02 17.70 -2.77
CA LEU A 144 1.49 18.64 -1.77
C LEU A 144 1.24 20.07 -2.31
N PRO A 145 2.08 20.67 -3.17
CA PRO A 145 1.82 21.98 -3.74
C PRO A 145 0.50 22.07 -4.51
N HIS A 146 0.09 20.98 -5.15
CA HIS A 146 -1.18 20.88 -5.89
C HIS A 146 -2.38 20.65 -4.97
N PHE A 147 -2.15 20.20 -3.74
CA PHE A 147 -3.18 19.89 -2.75
C PHE A 147 -3.64 21.11 -1.93
N GLY A 148 -3.28 22.33 -2.32
CA GLY A 148 -3.69 23.54 -1.64
C GLY A 148 -2.86 23.91 -0.41
N VAL A 149 -1.59 23.53 -0.39
CA VAL A 149 -0.65 23.87 0.72
C VAL A 149 -0.59 25.37 0.98
N SER A 150 -0.81 26.23 -0.02
CA SER A 150 -0.87 27.68 0.16
C SER A 150 -2.01 28.15 1.08
N GLN A 151 -3.02 27.31 1.31
CA GLN A 151 -4.14 27.60 2.21
C GLN A 151 -4.09 26.73 3.48
N SER A 152 -3.10 25.84 3.59
CA SER A 152 -2.93 24.94 4.72
C SER A 152 -1.94 25.50 5.72
N GLY A 153 -2.26 25.41 7.00
CA GLY A 153 -1.30 25.74 8.05
C GLY A 153 -0.29 24.64 8.33
N ARG A 154 -0.61 23.38 7.98
CA ARG A 154 0.15 22.19 8.38
C ARG A 154 0.15 21.10 7.32
N VAL A 155 1.20 20.27 7.36
CA VAL A 155 1.26 18.98 6.66
C VAL A 155 1.43 17.90 7.72
N VAL A 156 0.66 16.82 7.59
CA VAL A 156 0.76 15.63 8.43
C VAL A 156 1.14 14.41 7.60
N ALA A 157 1.93 13.53 8.20
CA ALA A 157 2.15 12.19 7.68
C ALA A 157 1.02 11.28 8.17
N VAL A 158 0.47 10.49 7.27
CA VAL A 158 -0.67 9.59 7.54
C VAL A 158 -0.26 8.18 7.22
N GLU A 159 -0.43 7.29 8.19
CA GLU A 159 -0.26 5.85 7.97
C GLU A 159 -1.56 5.25 7.43
N VAL A 160 -1.48 4.57 6.29
CA VAL A 160 -2.64 4.03 5.55
C VAL A 160 -2.52 2.52 5.40
N ASN A 161 -3.58 1.80 5.73
CA ASN A 161 -3.70 0.37 5.43
C ASN A 161 -4.04 0.18 3.94
N PRO A 162 -3.24 -0.58 3.16
CA PRO A 162 -3.53 -0.80 1.75
C PRO A 162 -4.87 -1.47 1.47
N ALA A 163 -5.43 -2.22 2.42
CA ALA A 163 -6.78 -2.79 2.31
C ALA A 163 -7.88 -1.73 2.23
N ASP A 164 -7.63 -0.53 2.77
CA ASP A 164 -8.61 0.56 2.86
C ASP A 164 -8.59 1.52 1.67
N VAL A 165 -7.59 1.43 0.80
CA VAL A 165 -7.50 2.28 -0.40
C VAL A 165 -8.67 1.97 -1.34
N VAL A 166 -9.38 3.02 -1.74
CA VAL A 166 -10.57 2.90 -2.61
C VAL A 166 -10.21 3.14 -4.07
N ALA A 167 -9.46 4.20 -4.34
CA ALA A 167 -9.03 4.57 -5.69
C ALA A 167 -7.65 5.24 -5.68
N ILE A 168 -6.98 5.19 -6.81
CA ILE A 168 -5.77 5.94 -7.13
C ILE A 168 -6.14 6.86 -8.28
N PRO A 169 -6.23 8.19 -8.07
CA PRO A 169 -6.53 9.14 -9.14
C PRO A 169 -5.49 9.11 -10.26
N LYS A 170 -5.89 9.50 -11.46
CA LYS A 170 -5.02 9.48 -12.65
C LYS A 170 -4.11 10.71 -12.78
N ASP A 171 -4.28 11.71 -11.97
CA ASP A 171 -3.56 12.99 -12.02
C ASP A 171 -2.37 13.09 -11.04
N TYR A 172 -1.92 11.96 -10.54
CA TYR A 172 -0.77 11.89 -9.63
C TYR A 172 0.58 11.97 -10.37
#